data_d9623eb92e44feb135a9f763e3904c61
#
_entry.id   d9623eb92e44feb135a9f763e3904c61
#
_cell.length_a   1.000
_cell.length_b   1.000
_cell.length_c   1.000
_cell.angle_alpha   90.00
_cell.angle_beta   90.00
_cell.angle_gamma   90.00
#
_symmetry.space_group_name_H-M   'P 1'
#
loop_
_entity.id
_entity.type
_entity.pdbx_description
1 polymer ?
#
loop_
_entity_poly.entity_id
_entity_poly.type
_entity_poly.pdbx_seq_one_letter_code
_entity_poly.pdbx_strand_id
1 'polypeptide(L)'
;MRHIGTSNMTIPKLRLVLRDARIKPACNEMELHPHFQQPELFQFAIDHDVVPIGFSPVGSPARPDRDRTESDTVDIEDPVIVKIAERLNVHPAVVCIKWAVQRGQIPIPFSVNRRNYLSNLRAVVTDPLTGEEMQAIAQIDRNCRLIKGDVFLWKENQTWEDLWDVNGEITAPNQSILTQLHLYGMRQ
;
A
#
# COMPACT_ATOMS: atom_id res chain seq x y z
N MET A 1 -3.12 23.14 9.17
CA MET A 1 -2.85 21.69 9.00
C MET A 1 -2.73 21.10 10.39
N ARG A 2 -3.38 19.96 10.67
CA ARG A 2 -3.33 19.30 11.99
C ARG A 2 -2.40 18.11 11.99
N HIS A 3 -2.36 17.34 10.90
CA HIS A 3 -1.55 16.14 10.73
C HIS A 3 -0.84 16.19 9.39
N ILE A 4 0.32 15.56 9.33
CA ILE A 4 1.08 15.31 8.11
C ILE A 4 1.22 13.80 7.93
N GLY A 5 1.41 13.34 6.72
CA GLY A 5 1.63 11.95 6.40
C GLY A 5 2.78 11.77 5.42
N THR A 6 3.15 10.53 5.21
CA THR A 6 4.11 10.09 4.21
C THR A 6 3.41 9.22 3.18
N SER A 7 4.05 9.02 2.03
CA SER A 7 3.59 8.07 1.03
C SER A 7 4.77 7.24 0.54
N ASN A 8 4.54 5.95 0.37
CA ASN A 8 5.51 4.99 -0.17
C ASN A 8 6.84 4.93 0.61
N MET A 9 6.79 5.22 1.92
CA MET A 9 7.96 5.04 2.77
C MET A 9 8.12 3.55 3.13
N THR A 10 9.26 3.01 2.78
CA THR A 10 9.72 1.68 3.21
C THR A 10 10.18 1.71 4.67
N ILE A 11 10.38 0.55 5.29
CA ILE A 11 10.84 0.49 6.68
C ILE A 11 12.12 1.31 6.91
N PRO A 12 13.19 1.18 6.09
CA PRO A 12 14.40 1.99 6.27
C PRO A 12 14.12 3.49 6.20
N LYS A 13 13.33 3.94 5.20
CA LYS A 13 12.98 5.36 5.02
C LYS A 13 12.10 5.88 6.16
N LEU A 14 11.08 5.12 6.55
CA LEU A 14 10.18 5.51 7.63
C LEU A 14 10.92 5.59 8.98
N ARG A 15 11.86 4.67 9.22
CA ARG A 15 12.74 4.71 10.41
C ARG A 15 13.56 5.99 10.49
N LEU A 16 14.11 6.48 9.38
CA LEU A 16 14.81 7.76 9.34
C LEU A 16 13.88 8.93 9.65
N VAL A 17 12.70 8.97 9.00
CA VAL A 17 11.71 10.02 9.24
C VAL A 17 11.28 10.03 10.73
N LEU A 18 11.00 8.86 11.29
CA LEU A 18 10.59 8.74 12.69
C LEU A 18 11.71 9.12 13.66
N ARG A 19 12.98 8.90 13.30
CA ARG A 19 14.13 9.34 14.12
C ARG A 19 14.28 10.85 14.12
N ASP A 20 14.22 11.49 12.95
CA ASP A 20 14.72 12.85 12.76
C ASP A 20 13.61 13.91 12.73
N ALA A 21 12.38 13.55 12.37
CA ALA A 21 11.28 14.50 12.26
C ALA A 21 10.81 15.02 13.63
N ARG A 22 10.72 16.34 13.76
CA ARG A 22 10.15 17.00 14.95
C ARG A 22 8.65 16.71 15.10
N ILE A 23 7.92 16.68 13.97
CA ILE A 23 6.50 16.28 13.93
C ILE A 23 6.46 14.95 13.18
N LYS A 24 6.06 13.89 13.88
CA LYS A 24 5.98 12.55 13.30
C LYS A 24 4.84 12.46 12.29
N PRO A 25 4.96 11.67 11.22
CA PRO A 25 3.87 11.40 10.31
C PRO A 25 2.75 10.64 11.03
N ALA A 26 1.51 11.06 10.83
CA ALA A 26 0.33 10.39 11.38
C ALA A 26 -0.07 9.16 10.54
N CYS A 27 0.36 9.08 9.28
CA CYS A 27 0.04 7.98 8.39
C CYS A 27 1.15 7.76 7.35
N ASN A 28 1.17 6.56 6.78
CA ASN A 28 1.93 6.24 5.58
C ASN A 28 1.00 5.61 4.55
N GLU A 29 0.86 6.26 3.39
CA GLU A 29 0.08 5.73 2.28
C GLU A 29 0.96 4.79 1.45
N MET A 30 0.50 3.55 1.25
CA MET A 30 1.26 2.50 0.56
C MET A 30 0.32 1.55 -0.19
N GLU A 31 0.86 0.80 -1.14
CA GLU A 31 0.09 -0.23 -1.82
C GLU A 31 -0.24 -1.37 -0.85
N LEU A 32 -1.54 -1.63 -0.62
CA LEU A 32 -1.98 -2.69 0.28
C LEU A 32 -3.27 -3.35 -0.25
N HIS A 33 -3.17 -4.61 -0.60
CA HIS A 33 -4.29 -5.45 -1.06
C HIS A 33 -4.03 -6.93 -0.72
N PRO A 34 -5.00 -7.84 -0.88
CA PRO A 34 -4.85 -9.24 -0.47
C PRO A 34 -3.64 -9.98 -1.02
N HIS A 35 -3.20 -9.70 -2.25
CA HIS A 35 -1.99 -10.31 -2.84
C HIS A 35 -0.70 -9.50 -2.60
N PHE A 36 -0.80 -8.35 -1.92
CA PHE A 36 0.35 -7.54 -1.50
C PHE A 36 0.10 -6.92 -0.14
N GLN A 37 0.31 -7.70 0.90
CA GLN A 37 -0.09 -7.36 2.26
C GLN A 37 0.96 -6.58 3.04
N GLN A 38 2.22 -6.64 2.63
CA GLN A 38 3.37 -5.99 3.26
C GLN A 38 3.38 -6.15 4.80
N PRO A 39 3.32 -7.38 5.34
CA PRO A 39 3.06 -7.61 6.76
C PRO A 39 4.08 -6.94 7.68
N GLU A 40 5.36 -6.94 7.31
CA GLU A 40 6.43 -6.33 8.11
C GLU A 40 6.32 -4.80 8.15
N LEU A 41 6.09 -4.16 6.98
CA LEU A 41 5.91 -2.70 6.91
C LEU A 41 4.62 -2.27 7.60
N PHE A 42 3.56 -3.05 7.43
CA PHE A 42 2.27 -2.82 8.09
C PHE A 42 2.43 -2.84 9.60
N GLN A 43 3.04 -3.90 10.16
CA GLN A 43 3.26 -4.02 11.60
C GLN A 43 4.20 -2.94 12.11
N PHE A 44 5.28 -2.64 11.37
CA PHE A 44 6.19 -1.57 11.73
C PHE A 44 5.47 -0.21 11.84
N ALA A 45 4.55 0.10 10.93
CA ALA A 45 3.78 1.33 10.99
C ALA A 45 2.88 1.37 12.23
N ILE A 46 2.14 0.29 12.52
CA ILE A 46 1.29 0.17 13.72
C ILE A 46 2.10 0.34 15.00
N ASP A 47 3.24 -0.32 15.13
CA ASP A 47 4.11 -0.28 16.32
C ASP A 47 4.68 1.14 16.59
N HIS A 48 4.61 2.03 15.61
CA HIS A 48 5.11 3.41 15.71
C HIS A 48 3.98 4.47 15.62
N ASP A 49 2.73 4.09 15.85
CA ASP A 49 1.56 4.98 15.78
C ASP A 49 1.38 5.68 14.42
N VAL A 50 1.82 5.04 13.33
CA VAL A 50 1.66 5.51 11.96
C VAL A 50 0.54 4.73 11.30
N VAL A 51 -0.57 5.38 10.98
CA VAL A 51 -1.74 4.71 10.38
C VAL A 51 -1.45 4.27 8.96
N PRO A 52 -1.59 2.96 8.62
CA PRO A 52 -1.49 2.49 7.25
C PRO A 52 -2.68 2.94 6.41
N ILE A 53 -2.43 3.66 5.31
CA ILE A 53 -3.43 3.97 4.29
C ILE A 53 -3.12 3.11 3.07
N GLY A 54 -4.09 2.32 2.60
CA GLY A 54 -3.89 1.40 1.48
C GLY A 54 -4.46 1.95 0.17
N PHE A 55 -3.60 2.33 -0.78
CA PHE A 55 -4.03 2.51 -2.16
C PHE A 55 -4.11 1.17 -2.90
N SER A 56 -4.82 1.15 -4.03
CA SER A 56 -5.12 -0.08 -4.79
C SER A 56 -5.72 -1.23 -3.97
N PRO A 57 -6.65 -0.98 -3.03
CA PRO A 57 -7.11 -1.97 -2.05
C PRO A 57 -7.85 -3.18 -2.64
N VAL A 58 -8.12 -3.18 -3.95
CA VAL A 58 -8.75 -4.26 -4.72
C VAL A 58 -7.85 -4.76 -5.86
N GLY A 59 -6.53 -4.53 -5.77
CA GLY A 59 -5.55 -4.95 -6.77
C GLY A 59 -5.62 -4.22 -8.10
N SER A 60 -6.23 -3.03 -8.19
CA SER A 60 -6.28 -2.17 -9.39
C SER A 60 -6.53 -2.92 -10.70
N PRO A 61 -7.60 -3.71 -10.85
CA PRO A 61 -7.84 -4.56 -12.01
C PRO A 61 -8.00 -3.77 -13.33
N ALA A 62 -8.32 -2.48 -13.24
CA ALA A 62 -8.53 -1.58 -14.40
C ALA A 62 -7.32 -0.66 -14.69
N ARG A 63 -6.13 -0.93 -14.13
CA ARG A 63 -4.94 -0.13 -14.43
C ARG A 63 -4.53 -0.27 -15.90
N PRO A 64 -3.83 0.75 -16.48
CA PRO A 64 -3.37 0.72 -17.87
C PRO A 64 -2.49 -0.51 -18.18
N ASP A 65 -2.56 -1.02 -19.41
CA ASP A 65 -1.79 -2.20 -19.84
C ASP A 65 -0.27 -1.97 -19.74
N ARG A 66 0.21 -0.74 -19.96
CA ARG A 66 1.62 -0.39 -19.79
C ARG A 66 2.17 -0.62 -18.37
N ASP A 67 1.28 -0.66 -17.38
CA ASP A 67 1.61 -0.85 -15.96
C ASP A 67 1.38 -2.32 -15.52
N ARG A 68 1.16 -3.23 -16.49
CA ARG A 68 0.91 -4.64 -16.24
C ARG A 68 2.09 -5.51 -16.64
N THR A 69 2.25 -6.61 -15.95
CA THR A 69 3.20 -7.68 -16.28
C THR A 69 2.49 -9.03 -16.26
N GLU A 70 3.07 -10.04 -16.92
CA GLU A 70 2.51 -11.41 -16.94
C GLU A 70 2.43 -12.06 -15.55
N SER A 71 3.26 -11.60 -14.62
CA SER A 71 3.30 -12.09 -13.24
C SER A 71 2.26 -11.46 -12.33
N ASP A 72 1.53 -10.45 -12.80
CA ASP A 72 0.55 -9.74 -11.97
C ASP A 72 -0.66 -10.64 -11.67
N THR A 73 -1.17 -10.50 -10.46
CA THR A 73 -2.32 -11.27 -9.98
C THR A 73 -3.57 -10.39 -9.88
N VAL A 74 -4.73 -11.01 -9.81
CA VAL A 74 -6.03 -10.33 -9.72
C VAL A 74 -6.73 -10.76 -8.43
N ASP A 75 -6.72 -9.91 -7.42
CA ASP A 75 -7.27 -10.19 -6.09
C ASP A 75 -8.75 -10.61 -6.13
N ILE A 76 -9.56 -9.92 -6.93
CA ILE A 76 -11.00 -10.16 -7.01
C ILE A 76 -11.37 -11.48 -7.70
N GLU A 77 -10.41 -12.17 -8.30
CA GLU A 77 -10.56 -13.48 -8.93
C GLU A 77 -9.97 -14.60 -8.08
N ASP A 78 -9.32 -14.28 -6.95
CA ASP A 78 -8.76 -15.28 -6.06
C ASP A 78 -9.86 -16.16 -5.46
N PRO A 79 -9.73 -17.50 -5.51
CA PRO A 79 -10.75 -18.43 -5.03
C PRO A 79 -11.17 -18.21 -3.58
N VAL A 80 -10.25 -17.77 -2.70
CA VAL A 80 -10.56 -17.46 -1.30
C VAL A 80 -11.47 -16.24 -1.23
N ILE A 81 -11.15 -15.17 -1.96
CA ILE A 81 -11.95 -13.95 -2.01
C ILE A 81 -13.33 -14.22 -2.62
N VAL A 82 -13.37 -14.96 -3.73
CA VAL A 82 -14.64 -15.32 -4.41
C VAL A 82 -15.56 -16.13 -3.48
N LYS A 83 -15.04 -17.16 -2.81
CA LYS A 83 -15.81 -17.99 -1.88
C LYS A 83 -16.41 -17.17 -0.74
N ILE A 84 -15.65 -16.25 -0.17
CA ILE A 84 -16.15 -15.35 0.89
C ILE A 84 -17.22 -14.40 0.34
N ALA A 85 -17.01 -13.87 -0.87
CA ALA A 85 -17.98 -13.00 -1.54
C ALA A 85 -19.33 -13.70 -1.78
N GLU A 86 -19.30 -14.96 -2.21
CA GLU A 86 -20.49 -15.81 -2.37
C GLU A 86 -21.24 -16.00 -1.04
N ARG A 87 -20.54 -16.34 0.03
CA ARG A 87 -21.14 -16.49 1.37
C ARG A 87 -21.83 -15.19 1.83
N LEU A 88 -21.21 -14.05 1.59
CA LEU A 88 -21.73 -12.74 1.99
C LEU A 88 -22.74 -12.16 1.00
N ASN A 89 -22.91 -12.79 -0.16
CA ASN A 89 -23.70 -12.28 -1.30
C ASN A 89 -23.30 -10.85 -1.70
N VAL A 90 -21.99 -10.62 -1.84
CA VAL A 90 -21.40 -9.33 -2.23
C VAL A 90 -20.42 -9.50 -3.39
N HIS A 91 -20.01 -8.38 -4.00
CA HIS A 91 -18.95 -8.41 -5.00
C HIS A 91 -17.58 -8.69 -4.33
N PRO A 92 -16.64 -9.46 -4.93
CA PRO A 92 -15.32 -9.74 -4.38
C PRO A 92 -14.54 -8.51 -3.91
N ALA A 93 -14.64 -7.38 -4.61
CA ALA A 93 -14.03 -6.12 -4.19
C ALA A 93 -14.49 -5.66 -2.78
N VAL A 94 -15.73 -5.96 -2.39
CA VAL A 94 -16.23 -5.63 -1.05
C VAL A 94 -15.53 -6.45 0.02
N VAL A 95 -15.16 -7.71 -0.27
CA VAL A 95 -14.37 -8.56 0.62
C VAL A 95 -12.99 -7.96 0.85
N CYS A 96 -12.32 -7.51 -0.20
CA CYS A 96 -11.02 -6.83 -0.09
C CYS A 96 -11.11 -5.57 0.82
N ILE A 97 -12.16 -4.76 0.68
CA ILE A 97 -12.37 -3.58 1.53
C ILE A 97 -12.67 -3.97 2.98
N LYS A 98 -13.51 -4.98 3.21
CA LYS A 98 -13.79 -5.49 4.57
C LYS A 98 -12.51 -5.96 5.26
N TRP A 99 -11.72 -6.78 4.57
CA TRP A 99 -10.44 -7.26 5.06
C TRP A 99 -9.50 -6.12 5.42
N ALA A 100 -9.36 -5.13 4.52
CA ALA A 100 -8.52 -3.97 4.74
C ALA A 100 -8.90 -3.21 6.02
N VAL A 101 -10.18 -2.91 6.21
CA VAL A 101 -10.68 -2.21 7.41
C VAL A 101 -10.51 -3.07 8.67
N GLN A 102 -10.84 -4.36 8.61
CA GLN A 102 -10.75 -5.24 9.78
C GLN A 102 -9.32 -5.50 10.24
N ARG A 103 -8.33 -5.45 9.34
CA ARG A 103 -6.91 -5.53 9.75
C ARG A 103 -6.33 -4.20 10.27
N GLY A 104 -7.10 -3.11 10.21
CA GLY A 104 -6.70 -1.81 10.78
C GLY A 104 -6.09 -0.81 9.79
N GLN A 105 -6.19 -1.03 8.47
CA GLN A 105 -5.79 -0.04 7.47
C GLN A 105 -6.98 0.83 7.01
N ILE A 106 -6.68 2.00 6.47
CA ILE A 106 -7.66 2.85 5.79
C ILE A 106 -7.55 2.58 4.27
N PRO A 107 -8.47 1.82 3.66
CA PRO A 107 -8.46 1.62 2.22
C PRO A 107 -8.99 2.85 1.49
N ILE A 108 -8.37 3.21 0.35
CA ILE A 108 -8.81 4.30 -0.53
C ILE A 108 -9.25 3.78 -1.90
N PRO A 109 -10.40 3.08 -1.99
CA PRO A 109 -10.89 2.56 -3.26
C PRO A 109 -11.41 3.70 -4.13
N PHE A 110 -11.06 3.67 -5.42
CA PHE A 110 -11.59 4.60 -6.42
C PHE A 110 -12.76 3.99 -7.18
N SER A 111 -13.84 4.76 -7.34
CA SER A 111 -14.89 4.45 -8.31
C SER A 111 -15.74 5.69 -8.63
N VAL A 112 -16.07 5.85 -9.92
CA VAL A 112 -17.07 6.83 -10.39
C VAL A 112 -18.48 6.22 -10.50
N ASN A 113 -18.59 4.90 -10.37
CA ASN A 113 -19.87 4.20 -10.40
C ASN A 113 -20.54 4.25 -9.03
N ARG A 114 -21.77 4.83 -9.00
CA ARG A 114 -22.56 5.01 -7.78
C ARG A 114 -22.77 3.69 -7.01
N ARG A 115 -23.05 2.59 -7.70
CA ARG A 115 -23.24 1.27 -7.07
C ARG A 115 -21.97 0.82 -6.35
N ASN A 116 -20.81 1.00 -6.97
CA ASN A 116 -19.53 0.53 -6.44
C ASN A 116 -19.12 1.35 -5.20
N TYR A 117 -19.13 2.70 -5.27
CA TYR A 117 -18.70 3.47 -4.09
C TYR A 117 -19.70 3.34 -2.91
N LEU A 118 -20.99 3.15 -3.17
CA LEU A 118 -21.95 2.83 -2.10
C LEU A 118 -21.70 1.45 -1.49
N SER A 119 -21.36 0.43 -2.30
CA SER A 119 -20.97 -0.89 -1.81
C SER A 119 -19.71 -0.81 -0.95
N ASN A 120 -18.70 -0.04 -1.38
CA ASN A 120 -17.49 0.17 -0.60
C ASN A 120 -17.77 0.82 0.77
N LEU A 121 -18.62 1.86 0.80
CA LEU A 121 -19.02 2.50 2.07
C LEU A 121 -19.82 1.54 2.98
N ARG A 122 -20.70 0.73 2.41
CA ARG A 122 -21.47 -0.25 3.18
C ARG A 122 -20.61 -1.40 3.70
N ALA A 123 -19.48 -1.70 3.07
CA ALA A 123 -18.58 -2.77 3.50
C ALA A 123 -18.22 -2.67 4.98
N VAL A 124 -18.08 -1.46 5.52
CA VAL A 124 -17.64 -1.23 6.90
C VAL A 124 -18.76 -1.31 7.96
N VAL A 125 -20.02 -1.30 7.51
CA VAL A 125 -21.20 -1.30 8.41
C VAL A 125 -22.09 -2.55 8.27
N THR A 126 -21.68 -3.48 7.41
CA THR A 126 -22.35 -4.77 7.20
C THR A 126 -21.55 -5.92 7.80
N ASP A 127 -22.12 -7.14 7.79
CA ASP A 127 -21.53 -8.35 8.38
C ASP A 127 -20.01 -8.44 8.20
N PRO A 128 -19.23 -8.56 9.28
CA PRO A 128 -17.78 -8.64 9.20
C PRO A 128 -17.33 -9.99 8.60
N LEU A 129 -16.07 -10.05 8.18
CA LEU A 129 -15.39 -11.30 7.92
C LEU A 129 -15.16 -12.03 9.24
N THR A 130 -15.26 -13.36 9.21
CA THR A 130 -14.92 -14.20 10.36
C THR A 130 -13.41 -14.24 10.59
N GLY A 131 -12.98 -14.67 11.79
CA GLY A 131 -11.57 -14.88 12.08
C GLY A 131 -10.88 -15.86 11.11
N GLU A 132 -11.60 -16.94 10.73
CA GLU A 132 -11.11 -17.94 9.77
C GLU A 132 -10.93 -17.33 8.37
N GLU A 133 -11.87 -16.47 7.93
CA GLU A 133 -11.79 -15.78 6.65
C GLU A 133 -10.64 -14.75 6.63
N MET A 134 -10.45 -14.01 7.73
CA MET A 134 -9.30 -13.12 7.89
C MET A 134 -7.97 -13.87 7.79
N GLN A 135 -7.88 -15.05 8.43
CA GLN A 135 -6.72 -15.92 8.34
C GLN A 135 -6.53 -16.49 6.93
N ALA A 136 -7.60 -16.92 6.27
CA ALA A 136 -7.53 -17.42 4.90
C ALA A 136 -7.01 -16.36 3.93
N ILE A 137 -7.46 -15.11 4.07
CA ILE A 137 -6.95 -14.00 3.26
C ILE A 137 -5.48 -13.69 3.60
N ALA A 138 -5.08 -13.80 4.86
CA ALA A 138 -3.67 -13.62 5.24
C ALA A 138 -2.72 -14.63 4.55
N GLN A 139 -3.21 -15.82 4.17
CA GLN A 139 -2.42 -16.86 3.50
C GLN A 139 -2.29 -16.71 1.99
N ILE A 140 -3.03 -15.80 1.36
CA ILE A 140 -2.97 -15.59 -0.09
C ILE A 140 -2.05 -14.44 -0.49
N ASP A 141 -1.22 -13.92 0.41
CA ASP A 141 -0.18 -12.95 0.07
C ASP A 141 0.80 -13.55 -0.96
N ARG A 142 1.00 -12.83 -2.04
CA ARG A 142 1.88 -13.23 -3.15
C ARG A 142 3.07 -12.31 -3.30
N ASN A 143 3.20 -11.32 -2.41
CA ASN A 143 4.18 -10.24 -2.54
C ASN A 143 4.12 -9.59 -3.94
N CYS A 144 2.92 -9.49 -4.51
CA CYS A 144 2.69 -9.03 -5.88
C CYS A 144 2.48 -7.51 -5.91
N ARG A 145 3.56 -6.75 -6.00
CA ARG A 145 3.51 -5.31 -6.21
C ARG A 145 3.03 -4.99 -7.63
N LEU A 146 1.92 -4.26 -7.74
CA LEU A 146 1.34 -3.85 -9.02
C LEU A 146 1.83 -2.49 -9.49
N ILE A 147 2.16 -1.59 -8.55
CA ILE A 147 2.64 -0.23 -8.84
C ILE A 147 4.15 -0.19 -8.56
N LYS A 148 4.94 -0.55 -9.55
CA LYS A 148 6.40 -0.63 -9.43
C LYS A 148 7.07 0.75 -9.34
N GLY A 149 6.51 1.76 -10.00
CA GLY A 149 7.01 3.12 -9.92
C GLY A 149 8.17 3.42 -10.88
N ASP A 150 8.31 2.67 -11.97
CA ASP A 150 9.39 2.82 -12.96
C ASP A 150 9.55 4.25 -13.48
N VAL A 151 8.44 5.00 -13.54
CA VAL A 151 8.46 6.43 -13.94
C VAL A 151 9.19 7.34 -12.96
N PHE A 152 9.50 6.87 -11.78
CA PHE A 152 10.23 7.62 -10.73
C PHE A 152 11.70 7.22 -10.61
N LEU A 153 12.21 6.37 -11.53
CA LEU A 153 13.63 6.05 -11.58
C LEU A 153 14.43 7.30 -11.95
N TRP A 154 15.43 7.60 -11.16
CA TRP A 154 16.18 8.87 -11.25
C TRP A 154 17.69 8.67 -11.45
N LYS A 155 18.15 7.41 -11.49
CA LYS A 155 19.55 7.03 -11.62
C LYS A 155 19.70 6.01 -12.75
N GLU A 156 20.77 6.15 -13.53
CA GLU A 156 21.13 5.15 -14.55
C GLU A 156 21.34 3.77 -13.91
N ASN A 157 20.83 2.73 -14.54
CA ASN A 157 20.84 1.34 -14.05
C ASN A 157 20.07 1.10 -12.73
N GLN A 158 19.24 2.04 -12.29
CA GLN A 158 18.33 1.84 -11.17
C GLN A 158 17.16 0.97 -11.62
N THR A 159 16.70 0.09 -10.72
CA THR A 159 15.50 -0.72 -10.91
C THR A 159 14.41 -0.32 -9.93
N TRP A 160 13.21 -0.83 -10.13
CA TRP A 160 12.12 -0.58 -9.19
C TRP A 160 12.41 -1.17 -7.79
N GLU A 161 13.17 -2.25 -7.70
CA GLU A 161 13.61 -2.85 -6.43
C GLU A 161 14.41 -1.85 -5.58
N ASP A 162 15.22 -1.00 -6.23
CA ASP A 162 15.97 0.06 -5.54
C ASP A 162 15.05 1.16 -5.00
N LEU A 163 13.95 1.48 -5.69
CA LEU A 163 12.97 2.46 -5.19
C LEU A 163 12.31 1.98 -3.89
N TRP A 164 12.07 0.66 -3.80
CA TRP A 164 11.35 0.05 -2.70
C TRP A 164 12.25 -0.55 -1.63
N ASP A 165 13.57 -0.32 -1.74
CA ASP A 165 14.57 -0.81 -0.78
C ASP A 165 14.40 -2.32 -0.51
N VAL A 166 14.18 -3.12 -1.57
CA VAL A 166 13.86 -4.57 -1.46
C VAL A 166 14.98 -5.34 -0.75
N ASN A 167 16.22 -4.88 -0.89
CA ASN A 167 17.39 -5.42 -0.18
C ASN A 167 17.53 -4.89 1.26
N GLY A 168 16.60 -4.04 1.74
CA GLY A 168 16.63 -3.45 3.07
C GLY A 168 17.52 -2.21 3.22
N GLU A 169 18.14 -1.74 2.12
CA GLU A 169 19.01 -0.57 2.10
C GLU A 169 18.42 0.56 1.25
N ILE A 170 18.57 1.80 1.72
CA ILE A 170 18.16 2.97 0.95
C ILE A 170 19.18 3.22 -0.14
N THR A 171 18.75 3.24 -1.40
CA THR A 171 19.60 3.68 -2.50
C THR A 171 19.90 5.17 -2.36
N ALA A 172 21.13 5.49 -1.96
CA ALA A 172 21.54 6.87 -1.73
C ALA A 172 21.53 7.69 -3.04
N PRO A 173 21.06 8.95 -3.03
CA PRO A 173 21.24 9.86 -4.15
C PRO A 173 22.73 10.05 -4.43
N ASN A 174 23.07 10.31 -5.70
CA ASN A 174 24.46 10.51 -6.11
C ASN A 174 25.09 11.64 -5.29
N GLN A 175 26.34 11.49 -4.82
CA GLN A 175 27.02 12.48 -3.97
C GLN A 175 27.01 13.91 -4.54
N SER A 176 26.97 14.05 -5.88
CA SER A 176 26.81 15.35 -6.55
C SER A 176 25.52 16.08 -6.20
N ILE A 177 24.41 15.37 -6.00
CA ILE A 177 23.11 15.94 -5.61
C ILE A 177 23.13 16.36 -4.15
N LEU A 178 23.74 15.56 -3.28
CA LEU A 178 23.92 15.90 -1.86
C LEU A 178 24.78 17.15 -1.67
N THR A 179 25.82 17.29 -2.50
CA THR A 179 26.68 18.48 -2.49
C THR A 179 25.91 19.73 -2.96
N GLN A 180 25.05 19.61 -3.98
CA GLN A 180 24.19 20.70 -4.45
C GLN A 180 23.15 21.11 -3.40
N LEU A 181 22.52 20.15 -2.73
CA LEU A 181 21.54 20.43 -1.67
C LEU A 181 22.20 21.09 -0.45
N HIS A 182 23.43 20.70 -0.10
CA HIS A 182 24.22 21.36 0.96
C HIS A 182 24.56 22.82 0.61
N LEU A 183 24.89 23.10 -0.65
CA LEU A 183 25.16 24.46 -1.13
C LEU A 183 23.92 25.35 -1.13
N TYR A 184 22.71 24.77 -1.35
CA TYR A 184 21.44 25.49 -1.25
C TYR A 184 21.02 25.79 0.20
N GLY A 185 21.30 24.87 1.13
CA GLY A 185 20.96 25.02 2.55
C GLY A 185 21.86 26.02 3.32
N MET A 186 23.03 26.36 2.80
CA MET A 186 23.95 27.34 3.41
C MET A 186 23.73 28.79 2.97
N ARG A 187 22.71 29.10 2.18
CA ARG A 187 22.39 30.45 1.71
C ARG A 187 21.12 31.06 2.34
N GLN A 188 20.69 30.57 3.50
CA GLN A 188 19.64 31.21 4.28
C GLN A 188 20.18 31.71 5.62
#